data_3f9057826dac097fb443c3ccbb532bdf
#
_entry.id   3f9057826dac097fb443c3ccbb532bdf
#
_cell.length_a   1.000
_cell.length_b   1.000
_cell.length_c   1.000
_cell.angle_alpha   90.00
_cell.angle_beta   90.00
_cell.angle_gamma   90.00
#
_symmetry.space_group_name_H-M   'P 1'
#
loop_
_entity.id
_entity.type
_entity.pdbx_description
1 polymer ?
#
loop_
_entity_poly.entity_id
_entity_poly.type
_entity_poly.pdbx_seq_one_letter_code
_entity_poly.pdbx_strand_id
1 'polypeptide(L)'
;DALLTDAFMVASKAKLAKPEDMATAIGLLAECAGSPGMVGGQVLDIMSQERELSEQEVLDIQSRKTGALINAACALGAIAGGGSEEQFEAACQFAAGLGLAFQIRDDMLDVIGTQSELGKATGMDGEKNTFVRLYGLEKCEELVRKYTDYAISALSAFEDMEYITALAHSLTTRRV
;
A
#
# COMPACT_ATOMS: atom_id res chain seq x y z
N ASP A 1 -15.44 8.29 1.55
CA ASP A 1 -16.49 7.28 1.30
C ASP A 1 -17.02 7.33 -0.14
N ALA A 2 -17.32 8.52 -0.71
CA ALA A 2 -17.89 8.65 -2.06
C ALA A 2 -16.99 7.99 -3.13
N LEU A 3 -15.69 8.28 -3.14
CA LEU A 3 -14.76 7.72 -4.14
C LEU A 3 -14.71 6.19 -4.13
N LEU A 4 -14.79 5.57 -2.96
CA LEU A 4 -14.82 4.11 -2.87
C LEU A 4 -16.13 3.54 -3.45
N THR A 5 -17.27 4.15 -3.12
CA THR A 5 -18.56 3.74 -3.68
C THR A 5 -18.62 3.97 -5.20
N ASP A 6 -18.07 5.10 -5.67
CA ASP A 6 -17.98 5.40 -7.11
C ASP A 6 -17.07 4.41 -7.85
N ALA A 7 -16.03 3.88 -7.22
CA ALA A 7 -15.17 2.86 -7.83
C ALA A 7 -15.96 1.59 -8.18
N PHE A 8 -16.87 1.12 -7.31
CA PHE A 8 -17.78 0.02 -7.62
C PHE A 8 -18.74 0.34 -8.79
N MET A 9 -19.26 1.56 -8.77
CA MET A 9 -20.15 2.02 -9.86
C MET A 9 -19.41 2.08 -11.20
N VAL A 10 -18.18 2.56 -11.23
CA VAL A 10 -17.35 2.61 -12.44
C VAL A 10 -17.02 1.21 -12.92
N ALA A 11 -16.56 0.33 -12.04
CA ALA A 11 -16.25 -1.06 -12.38
C ALA A 11 -17.48 -1.80 -12.97
N SER A 12 -18.67 -1.60 -12.38
CA SER A 12 -19.91 -2.24 -12.86
C SER A 12 -20.39 -1.75 -14.22
N LYS A 13 -19.88 -0.62 -14.71
CA LYS A 13 -20.25 0.01 -15.99
C LYS A 13 -19.14 -0.07 -17.04
N ALA A 14 -18.09 -0.81 -16.81
CA ALA A 14 -16.94 -0.94 -17.73
C ALA A 14 -17.35 -1.64 -19.03
N LYS A 15 -17.52 -0.87 -20.11
CA LYS A 15 -18.09 -1.34 -21.39
C LYS A 15 -17.12 -2.22 -22.20
N LEU A 16 -15.83 -2.14 -21.96
CA LEU A 16 -14.81 -2.86 -22.71
C LEU A 16 -14.37 -4.16 -22.01
N ALA A 17 -14.77 -4.37 -20.75
CA ALA A 17 -14.45 -5.57 -19.99
C ALA A 17 -15.47 -6.68 -20.27
N LYS A 18 -15.02 -7.94 -20.23
CA LYS A 18 -15.92 -9.09 -20.25
C LYS A 18 -16.71 -9.17 -18.95
N PRO A 19 -17.95 -9.74 -18.96
CA PRO A 19 -18.76 -9.87 -17.74
C PRO A 19 -18.02 -10.60 -16.59
N GLU A 20 -17.27 -11.65 -16.92
CA GLU A 20 -16.47 -12.40 -15.95
C GLU A 20 -15.35 -11.55 -15.33
N ASP A 21 -14.67 -10.71 -16.12
CA ASP A 21 -13.62 -9.81 -15.65
C ASP A 21 -14.22 -8.71 -14.75
N MET A 22 -15.39 -8.19 -15.09
CA MET A 22 -16.10 -7.23 -14.24
C MET A 22 -16.51 -7.83 -12.90
N ALA A 23 -17.02 -9.06 -12.88
CA ALA A 23 -17.38 -9.75 -11.65
C ALA A 23 -16.17 -9.98 -10.76
N THR A 24 -15.06 -10.43 -11.35
CA THR A 24 -13.77 -10.62 -10.67
C THR A 24 -13.25 -9.30 -10.09
N ALA A 25 -13.25 -8.23 -10.88
CA ALA A 25 -12.80 -6.91 -10.47
C ALA A 25 -13.62 -6.34 -9.29
N ILE A 26 -14.94 -6.44 -9.36
CA ILE A 26 -15.83 -5.99 -8.28
C ILE A 26 -15.62 -6.82 -7.01
N GLY A 27 -15.49 -8.14 -7.15
CA GLY A 27 -15.23 -9.04 -6.02
C GLY A 27 -13.90 -8.71 -5.33
N LEU A 28 -12.84 -8.54 -6.10
CA LEU A 28 -11.52 -8.15 -5.60
C LEU A 28 -11.53 -6.78 -4.89
N LEU A 29 -12.19 -5.78 -5.49
CA LEU A 29 -12.35 -4.47 -4.86
C LEU A 29 -13.10 -4.57 -3.53
N ALA A 30 -14.16 -5.38 -3.48
CA ALA A 30 -14.94 -5.59 -2.26
C ALA A 30 -14.13 -6.29 -1.16
N GLU A 31 -13.34 -7.30 -1.51
CA GLU A 31 -12.44 -7.98 -0.59
C GLU A 31 -11.37 -7.04 -0.04
N CYS A 32 -10.69 -6.31 -0.92
CA CYS A 32 -9.62 -5.38 -0.53
C CYS A 32 -10.12 -4.18 0.28
N ALA A 33 -11.32 -3.66 0.00
CA ALA A 33 -11.91 -2.55 0.75
C ALA A 33 -12.61 -2.99 2.03
N GLY A 34 -13.10 -4.23 2.07
CA GLY A 34 -13.96 -4.75 3.14
C GLY A 34 -13.23 -5.23 4.40
N SER A 35 -13.90 -6.14 5.11
CA SER A 35 -13.41 -6.70 6.39
C SER A 35 -12.11 -7.51 6.24
N PRO A 36 -11.83 -8.24 5.15
CA PRO A 36 -10.54 -8.88 4.96
C PRO A 36 -9.40 -7.89 4.72
N GLY A 37 -9.69 -6.73 4.10
CA GLY A 37 -8.75 -5.72 3.69
C GLY A 37 -8.79 -4.44 4.55
N MET A 38 -8.98 -3.29 3.89
CA MET A 38 -8.81 -1.96 4.47
C MET A 38 -9.64 -1.72 5.75
N VAL A 39 -10.93 -2.05 5.74
CA VAL A 39 -11.80 -1.83 6.91
C VAL A 39 -11.34 -2.68 8.09
N GLY A 40 -11.02 -3.97 7.85
CA GLY A 40 -10.49 -4.84 8.89
C GLY A 40 -9.13 -4.37 9.42
N GLY A 41 -8.24 -3.92 8.55
CA GLY A 41 -6.96 -3.32 8.93
C GLY A 41 -7.14 -2.08 9.82
N GLN A 42 -8.08 -1.20 9.47
CA GLN A 42 -8.40 -0.02 10.27
C GLN A 42 -8.98 -0.39 11.65
N VAL A 43 -9.83 -1.40 11.72
CA VAL A 43 -10.36 -1.91 13.01
C VAL A 43 -9.24 -2.44 13.89
N LEU A 44 -8.32 -3.26 13.33
CA LEU A 44 -7.18 -3.79 14.07
C LEU A 44 -6.25 -2.67 14.57
N ASP A 45 -6.02 -1.66 13.75
CA ASP A 45 -5.21 -0.48 14.10
C ASP A 45 -5.81 0.25 15.31
N ILE A 46 -7.10 0.57 15.28
CA ILE A 46 -7.80 1.23 16.40
C ILE A 46 -7.77 0.38 17.67
N MET A 47 -8.03 -0.93 17.55
CA MET A 47 -8.09 -1.84 18.71
C MET A 47 -6.71 -2.07 19.36
N SER A 48 -5.64 -1.76 18.67
CA SER A 48 -4.27 -1.99 19.12
C SER A 48 -3.54 -0.73 19.62
N GLN A 49 -4.20 0.43 19.64
CA GLN A 49 -3.57 1.71 20.06
C GLN A 49 -3.05 1.73 21.50
N GLU A 50 -3.66 0.95 22.39
CA GLU A 50 -3.30 0.93 23.82
C GLU A 50 -2.25 -0.15 24.18
N ARG A 51 -1.76 -0.94 23.22
CA ARG A 51 -0.79 -2.00 23.44
C ARG A 51 0.38 -1.94 22.46
N GLU A 52 1.50 -2.51 22.86
CA GLU A 52 2.62 -2.73 21.95
C GLU A 52 2.32 -3.89 21.01
N LEU A 53 2.64 -3.69 19.72
CA LEU A 53 2.51 -4.70 18.70
C LEU A 53 3.85 -5.36 18.40
N SER A 54 3.79 -6.65 18.07
CA SER A 54 4.89 -7.34 17.41
C SER A 54 5.07 -6.85 15.98
N GLU A 55 6.24 -7.06 15.40
CA GLU A 55 6.54 -6.79 14.00
C GLU A 55 5.49 -7.39 13.06
N GLN A 56 5.11 -8.65 13.28
CA GLN A 56 4.13 -9.35 12.44
C GLN A 56 2.75 -8.71 12.51
N GLU A 57 2.33 -8.22 13.67
CA GLU A 57 1.05 -7.52 13.81
C GLU A 57 1.07 -6.17 13.12
N VAL A 58 2.18 -5.40 13.21
CA VAL A 58 2.33 -4.14 12.46
C VAL A 58 2.27 -4.41 10.96
N LEU A 59 2.98 -5.42 10.47
CA LEU A 59 2.94 -5.81 9.06
C LEU A 59 1.53 -6.21 8.60
N ASP A 60 0.79 -7.02 9.39
CA ASP A 60 -0.57 -7.44 9.04
C ASP A 60 -1.52 -6.26 8.99
N ILE A 61 -1.48 -5.36 9.96
CA ILE A 61 -2.30 -4.15 9.98
C ILE A 61 -2.03 -3.28 8.76
N GLN A 62 -0.77 -2.98 8.47
CA GLN A 62 -0.39 -2.10 7.38
C GLN A 62 -0.67 -2.71 6.00
N SER A 63 -0.48 -4.03 5.84
CA SER A 63 -0.81 -4.72 4.61
C SER A 63 -2.31 -4.65 4.31
N ARG A 64 -3.16 -4.73 5.31
CA ARG A 64 -4.62 -4.61 5.17
C ARG A 64 -5.04 -3.15 5.02
N LYS A 65 -4.68 -2.28 5.98
CA LYS A 65 -5.16 -0.90 6.07
C LYS A 65 -4.78 -0.06 4.85
N THR A 66 -3.55 -0.21 4.37
CA THR A 66 -2.98 0.56 3.26
C THR A 66 -2.73 -0.33 2.04
N GLY A 67 -2.07 -1.47 2.23
CA GLY A 67 -1.64 -2.35 1.13
C GLY A 67 -2.79 -2.92 0.32
N ALA A 68 -3.92 -3.27 0.94
CA ALA A 68 -5.04 -3.91 0.25
C ALA A 68 -5.62 -3.04 -0.89
N LEU A 69 -5.81 -1.75 -0.68
CA LEU A 69 -6.34 -0.87 -1.74
C LEU A 69 -5.29 -0.56 -2.83
N ILE A 70 -4.01 -0.51 -2.49
CA ILE A 70 -2.93 -0.41 -3.48
C ILE A 70 -2.92 -1.67 -4.34
N ASN A 71 -3.06 -2.85 -3.70
CA ASN A 71 -3.17 -4.12 -4.41
C ASN A 71 -4.40 -4.14 -5.34
N ALA A 72 -5.56 -3.72 -4.85
CA ALA A 72 -6.76 -3.63 -5.68
C ALA A 72 -6.52 -2.74 -6.90
N ALA A 73 -5.92 -1.57 -6.75
CA ALA A 73 -5.67 -0.65 -7.86
C ALA A 73 -4.78 -1.27 -8.95
N CYS A 74 -3.68 -1.93 -8.55
CA CYS A 74 -2.76 -2.57 -9.49
C CYS A 74 -3.40 -3.79 -10.16
N ALA A 75 -4.05 -4.65 -9.40
CA ALA A 75 -4.72 -5.84 -9.90
C ALA A 75 -5.89 -5.51 -10.85
N LEU A 76 -6.69 -4.50 -10.51
CA LEU A 76 -7.76 -3.99 -11.38
C LEU A 76 -7.19 -3.42 -12.68
N GLY A 77 -6.04 -2.74 -12.63
CA GLY A 77 -5.33 -2.27 -13.82
C GLY A 77 -4.93 -3.42 -14.74
N ALA A 78 -4.38 -4.50 -14.19
CA ALA A 78 -4.02 -5.70 -14.95
C ALA A 78 -5.25 -6.36 -15.59
N ILE A 79 -6.35 -6.53 -14.83
CA ILE A 79 -7.62 -7.07 -15.36
C ILE A 79 -8.16 -6.18 -16.49
N ALA A 80 -8.22 -4.87 -16.29
CA ALA A 80 -8.75 -3.93 -17.26
C ALA A 80 -7.92 -3.87 -18.55
N GLY A 81 -6.60 -4.06 -18.43
CA GLY A 81 -5.68 -4.17 -19.56
C GLY A 81 -5.72 -5.52 -20.29
N GLY A 82 -6.48 -6.48 -19.81
CA GLY A 82 -6.49 -7.85 -20.37
C GLY A 82 -5.20 -8.60 -20.13
N GLY A 83 -4.51 -8.31 -19.02
CA GLY A 83 -3.24 -8.92 -18.65
C GLY A 83 -3.34 -10.44 -18.45
N SER A 84 -2.23 -11.13 -18.70
CA SER A 84 -2.09 -12.56 -18.41
C SER A 84 -2.10 -12.82 -16.90
N GLU A 85 -2.22 -14.08 -16.50
CA GLU A 85 -2.11 -14.49 -15.09
C GLU A 85 -0.75 -14.07 -14.49
N GLU A 86 0.34 -14.24 -15.24
CA GLU A 86 1.68 -13.79 -14.86
C GLU A 86 1.73 -12.26 -14.62
N GLN A 87 1.10 -11.48 -15.50
CA GLN A 87 1.01 -10.02 -15.34
C GLN A 87 0.13 -9.62 -14.15
N PHE A 88 -0.95 -10.34 -13.91
CA PHE A 88 -1.77 -10.13 -12.73
C PHE A 88 -0.99 -10.39 -11.43
N GLU A 89 -0.27 -11.50 -11.35
CA GLU A 89 0.60 -11.81 -10.21
C GLU A 89 1.71 -10.77 -10.02
N ALA A 90 2.34 -10.34 -11.11
CA ALA A 90 3.37 -9.31 -11.10
C ALA A 90 2.81 -7.96 -10.60
N ALA A 91 1.59 -7.58 -11.01
CA ALA A 91 0.91 -6.38 -10.51
C ALA A 91 0.64 -6.46 -9.00
N CYS A 92 0.23 -7.63 -8.50
CA CYS A 92 0.05 -7.87 -7.07
C CYS A 92 1.38 -7.81 -6.30
N GLN A 93 2.46 -8.39 -6.84
CA GLN A 93 3.79 -8.31 -6.23
C GLN A 93 4.33 -6.88 -6.20
N PHE A 94 4.16 -6.13 -7.29
CA PHE A 94 4.47 -4.70 -7.34
C PHE A 94 3.73 -3.95 -6.24
N ALA A 95 2.42 -4.16 -6.12
CA ALA A 95 1.57 -3.49 -5.13
C ALA A 95 2.00 -3.81 -3.69
N ALA A 96 2.35 -5.06 -3.40
CA ALA A 96 2.79 -5.49 -2.08
C ALA A 96 4.10 -4.78 -1.67
N GLY A 97 5.09 -4.74 -2.56
CA GLY A 97 6.34 -4.04 -2.31
C GLY A 97 6.15 -2.53 -2.17
N LEU A 98 5.42 -1.91 -3.12
CA LEU A 98 5.15 -0.48 -3.09
C LEU A 98 4.35 -0.06 -1.85
N GLY A 99 3.31 -0.80 -1.48
CA GLY A 99 2.48 -0.49 -0.33
C GLY A 99 3.26 -0.49 0.98
N LEU A 100 4.16 -1.47 1.14
CA LEU A 100 5.02 -1.54 2.33
C LEU A 100 6.07 -0.42 2.35
N ALA A 101 6.74 -0.15 1.22
CA ALA A 101 7.69 0.95 1.11
C ALA A 101 7.02 2.31 1.36
N PHE A 102 5.81 2.51 0.83
CA PHE A 102 5.01 3.70 1.02
C PHE A 102 4.68 3.94 2.50
N GLN A 103 4.21 2.92 3.21
CA GLN A 103 3.85 3.04 4.62
C GLN A 103 5.07 3.30 5.51
N ILE A 104 6.20 2.60 5.27
CA ILE A 104 7.43 2.87 6.01
C ILE A 104 7.89 4.32 5.78
N ARG A 105 7.77 4.83 4.55
CA ARG A 105 8.10 6.22 4.23
C ARG A 105 7.17 7.21 4.95
N ASP A 106 5.86 6.91 5.04
CA ASP A 106 4.91 7.74 5.81
C ASP A 106 5.29 7.83 7.28
N ASP A 107 5.54 6.70 7.94
CA ASP A 107 5.97 6.64 9.33
C ASP A 107 7.27 7.45 9.56
N MET A 108 8.19 7.43 8.59
CA MET A 108 9.42 8.24 8.66
C MET A 108 9.13 9.74 8.53
N LEU A 109 8.25 10.13 7.61
CA LEU A 109 7.92 11.53 7.39
C LEU A 109 7.20 12.14 8.58
N ASP A 110 6.33 11.39 9.24
CA ASP A 110 5.64 11.83 10.46
C ASP A 110 6.64 12.16 11.58
N VAL A 111 7.66 11.32 11.77
CA VAL A 111 8.72 11.58 12.75
C VAL A 111 9.59 12.78 12.37
N ILE A 112 10.01 12.88 11.08
CA ILE A 112 10.87 13.97 10.60
C ILE A 112 10.14 15.30 10.63
N GLY A 113 8.85 15.33 10.22
CA GLY A 113 8.01 16.53 10.25
C GLY A 113 7.86 17.07 11.66
N THR A 114 7.51 16.21 12.60
CA THR A 114 7.36 16.58 14.01
C THR A 114 8.66 17.13 14.61
N GLN A 115 9.83 16.55 14.29
CA GLN A 115 11.14 17.06 14.75
C GLN A 115 11.45 18.45 14.18
N SER A 116 11.09 18.73 12.93
CA SER A 116 11.36 20.02 12.28
C SER A 116 10.48 21.14 12.84
N GLU A 117 9.23 20.85 13.20
CA GLU A 117 8.27 21.83 13.72
C GLU A 117 8.50 22.17 15.20
N LEU A 118 8.87 21.20 16.03
CA LEU A 118 9.00 21.35 17.46
C LEU A 118 10.40 21.68 17.95
N GLY A 119 11.43 21.63 17.11
CA GLY A 119 12.81 21.98 17.47
C GLY A 119 13.42 21.20 18.65
N LYS A 120 12.76 20.12 19.08
CA LYS A 120 13.19 19.23 20.17
C LYS A 120 13.05 17.78 19.72
N ALA A 121 13.96 16.94 20.17
CA ALA A 121 13.76 15.50 20.14
C ALA A 121 12.47 15.20 20.95
N THR A 122 11.34 15.15 20.26
CA THR A 122 10.10 14.72 20.89
C THR A 122 10.29 13.28 21.29
N GLY A 123 10.12 13.04 22.58
CA GLY A 123 10.17 11.69 23.11
C GLY A 123 9.21 10.80 22.33
N MET A 124 9.62 9.57 22.08
CA MET A 124 8.97 8.52 21.28
C MET A 124 7.59 8.09 21.83
N ASP A 125 6.81 9.00 22.39
CA ASP A 125 5.55 8.71 23.09
C ASP A 125 4.30 8.88 22.22
N GLY A 126 4.44 9.38 20.97
CA GLY A 126 3.29 9.73 20.13
C GLY A 126 2.69 8.57 19.32
N GLU A 127 3.50 7.64 18.81
CA GLU A 127 3.01 6.57 17.94
C GLU A 127 3.62 5.23 18.32
N LYS A 128 2.86 4.44 19.07
CA LYS A 128 3.34 3.20 19.68
C LYS A 128 3.66 2.07 18.70
N ASN A 129 3.10 2.08 17.48
CA ASN A 129 3.09 0.93 16.58
C ASN A 129 3.52 1.30 15.15
N THR A 130 4.66 1.98 15.00
CA THR A 130 5.22 2.37 13.69
C THR A 130 6.46 1.56 13.34
N PHE A 131 6.80 1.50 12.05
CA PHE A 131 8.05 0.91 11.59
C PHE A 131 9.27 1.64 12.15
N VAL A 132 9.21 2.97 12.30
CA VAL A 132 10.31 3.75 12.86
C VAL A 132 10.58 3.38 14.31
N ARG A 133 9.55 3.08 15.08
CA ARG A 133 9.73 2.60 16.45
C ARG A 133 10.37 1.21 16.50
N LEU A 134 9.97 0.31 15.58
CA LEU A 134 10.51 -1.05 15.53
C LEU A 134 11.97 -1.10 15.08
N TYR A 135 12.35 -0.27 14.12
CA TYR A 135 13.63 -0.42 13.42
C TYR A 135 14.55 0.82 13.49
N GLY A 136 14.02 1.99 13.83
CA GLY A 136 14.71 3.27 13.70
C GLY A 136 14.77 3.79 12.26
N LEU A 137 15.04 5.08 12.10
CA LEU A 137 15.01 5.78 10.80
C LEU A 137 15.99 5.20 9.77
N GLU A 138 17.23 4.87 10.20
CA GLU A 138 18.26 4.35 9.28
C GLU A 138 17.82 3.02 8.65
N LYS A 139 17.30 2.11 9.49
CA LYS A 139 16.82 0.81 9.00
C LYS A 139 15.55 0.95 8.16
N CYS A 140 14.66 1.87 8.49
CA CYS A 140 13.49 2.19 7.67
C CYS A 140 13.90 2.67 6.27
N GLU A 141 14.94 3.52 6.14
CA GLU A 141 15.45 3.97 4.83
C GLU A 141 15.98 2.80 3.99
N GLU A 142 16.68 1.84 4.61
CA GLU A 142 17.11 0.60 3.92
C GLU A 142 15.92 -0.24 3.46
N LEU A 143 14.90 -0.39 4.33
CA LEU A 143 13.69 -1.16 4.02
C LEU A 143 12.87 -0.52 2.90
N VAL A 144 12.73 0.81 2.90
CA VAL A 144 12.08 1.55 1.80
C VAL A 144 12.76 1.24 0.46
N ARG A 145 14.09 1.32 0.39
CA ARG A 145 14.83 0.98 -0.83
C ARG A 145 14.61 -0.47 -1.23
N LYS A 146 14.77 -1.40 -0.30
CA LYS A 146 14.61 -2.85 -0.55
C LYS A 146 13.23 -3.17 -1.12
N TYR A 147 12.15 -2.64 -0.53
CA TYR A 147 10.80 -2.92 -0.98
C TYR A 147 10.43 -2.18 -2.26
N THR A 148 11.01 -1.00 -2.50
CA THR A 148 10.89 -0.29 -3.79
C THR A 148 11.55 -1.09 -4.91
N ASP A 149 12.78 -1.58 -4.70
CA ASP A 149 13.50 -2.39 -5.67
C ASP A 149 12.77 -3.72 -5.94
N TYR A 150 12.23 -4.35 -4.89
CA TYR A 150 11.40 -5.54 -5.03
C TYR A 150 10.14 -5.27 -5.87
N ALA A 151 9.43 -4.18 -5.60
CA ALA A 151 8.27 -3.78 -6.40
C ALA A 151 8.65 -3.58 -7.88
N ILE A 152 9.69 -2.80 -8.15
CA ILE A 152 10.13 -2.52 -9.52
C ILE A 152 10.57 -3.79 -10.25
N SER A 153 11.20 -4.74 -9.56
CA SER A 153 11.61 -6.01 -10.18
C SER A 153 10.43 -6.83 -10.71
N ALA A 154 9.25 -6.74 -10.09
CA ALA A 154 8.04 -7.41 -10.55
C ALA A 154 7.52 -6.85 -11.89
N LEU A 155 7.88 -5.62 -12.24
CA LEU A 155 7.45 -4.98 -13.49
C LEU A 155 8.10 -5.59 -14.75
N SER A 156 9.07 -6.52 -14.61
CA SER A 156 9.70 -7.21 -15.74
C SER A 156 8.72 -8.03 -16.59
N ALA A 157 7.52 -8.33 -16.09
CA ALA A 157 6.44 -8.99 -16.82
C ALA A 157 5.68 -8.05 -17.79
N PHE A 158 6.01 -6.76 -17.80
CA PHE A 158 5.35 -5.74 -18.60
C PHE A 158 6.34 -5.02 -19.52
N GLU A 159 5.81 -4.37 -20.55
CA GLU A 159 6.53 -3.45 -21.42
C GLU A 159 6.24 -1.99 -21.02
N ASP A 160 7.14 -1.08 -21.38
CA ASP A 160 6.98 0.38 -21.20
C ASP A 160 6.66 0.85 -19.77
N MET A 161 7.39 0.30 -18.78
CA MET A 161 7.17 0.55 -17.35
C MET A 161 7.87 1.81 -16.79
N GLU A 162 8.38 2.69 -17.65
CA GLU A 162 9.12 3.90 -17.24
C GLU A 162 8.28 4.79 -16.31
N TYR A 163 7.02 5.06 -16.69
CA TYR A 163 6.13 5.91 -15.91
C TYR A 163 5.82 5.30 -14.52
N ILE A 164 5.46 4.03 -14.48
CA ILE A 164 5.08 3.39 -13.19
C ILE A 164 6.30 3.22 -12.27
N THR A 165 7.48 3.00 -12.84
CA THR A 165 8.76 2.98 -12.11
C THR A 165 9.08 4.36 -11.53
N ALA A 166 8.93 5.43 -12.32
CA ALA A 166 9.13 6.79 -11.85
C ALA A 166 8.12 7.17 -10.76
N LEU A 167 6.87 6.74 -10.89
CA LEU A 167 5.83 6.93 -9.87
C LEU A 167 6.22 6.22 -8.56
N ALA A 168 6.67 4.97 -8.62
CA ALA A 168 7.10 4.22 -7.44
C ALA A 168 8.23 4.94 -6.71
N HIS A 169 9.26 5.38 -7.43
CA HIS A 169 10.33 6.18 -6.84
C HIS A 169 9.83 7.49 -6.24
N SER A 170 8.95 8.21 -6.93
CA SER A 170 8.38 9.46 -6.44
C SER A 170 7.65 9.28 -5.11
N LEU A 171 6.85 8.22 -4.98
CA LEU A 171 6.09 7.91 -3.77
C LEU A 171 6.99 7.50 -2.59
N THR A 172 8.08 6.79 -2.86
CA THR A 172 8.95 6.23 -1.82
C THR A 172 10.14 7.14 -1.45
N THR A 173 10.45 8.16 -2.27
CA THR A 173 11.53 9.12 -1.98
C THR A 173 11.03 10.53 -1.62
N ARG A 174 9.72 10.72 -1.51
CA ARG A 174 9.13 12.01 -1.14
C ARG A 174 9.68 12.52 0.20
N ARG A 175 9.75 13.84 0.35
CA ARG A 175 10.30 14.52 1.54
C ARG A 175 9.25 15.33 2.31
N VAL A 176 8.05 15.39 1.77
CA VAL A 176 6.87 16.10 2.34
C VAL A 176 5.63 15.32 1.97
#